data_296729d3e3dbbe12fb4bb90b85498b64
#
_entry.id   296729d3e3dbbe12fb4bb90b85498b64
#
_cell.length_a   1.000
_cell.length_b   1.000
_cell.length_c   1.000
_cell.angle_alpha   90.00
_cell.angle_beta   90.00
_cell.angle_gamma   90.00
#
_symmetry.space_group_name_H-M   'P 1'
#
loop_
_entity.id
_entity.type
_entity.pdbx_description
1 polymer ?
#
loop_
_entity_poly.entity_id
_entity_poly.type
_entity_poly.pdbx_seq_one_letter_code
_entity_poly.pdbx_strand_id
1 'polypeptide(L)'
;MKKTKGSIMLLFAAFFWGTTFVAQTTASDQIGTFTFNGSRSIVGAAFLALLILARTGMKKQKAKVSGEPVEKESIKRTVIGGILCGCVLFFATNLQQSGIAAYPEGVASSGRSGFLTATYVVMVAIVSGLLGKKLHKIVYVAVFVCLGGMYMLCMSGGIDNLYFGDLLGLLCAVCFTGHILTVDHFNDCDSVKISCIQFITNGVLSLICMAIFEQPAWSDLAAAWFPILYAGIFSSGIAYTLQIAGQKYADPA
;
A
#
# COMPACT_ATOMS: atom_id res chain seq x y z
N MET A 1 13.23 2.21 -22.57
CA MET A 1 12.78 0.86 -22.15
C MET A 1 12.68 0.66 -20.64
N LYS A 2 13.70 0.97 -19.80
CA LYS A 2 13.61 0.74 -18.34
C LYS A 2 12.53 1.60 -17.66
N LYS A 3 12.45 2.91 -17.97
CA LYS A 3 11.41 3.81 -17.43
C LYS A 3 9.99 3.37 -17.80
N THR A 4 9.75 2.99 -19.06
CA THR A 4 8.46 2.47 -19.53
C THR A 4 8.02 1.23 -18.76
N LYS A 5 8.95 0.31 -18.46
CA LYS A 5 8.68 -0.87 -17.64
C LYS A 5 8.24 -0.49 -16.22
N GLY A 6 8.92 0.47 -15.59
CA GLY A 6 8.54 0.98 -14.27
C GLY A 6 7.14 1.60 -14.28
N SER A 7 6.84 2.46 -15.26
CA SER A 7 5.53 3.09 -15.40
C SER A 7 4.39 2.08 -15.59
N ILE A 8 4.61 1.02 -16.39
CA ILE A 8 3.63 -0.04 -16.57
C ILE A 8 3.37 -0.79 -15.25
N MET A 9 4.44 -1.11 -14.49
CA MET A 9 4.30 -1.76 -13.19
C MET A 9 3.49 -0.90 -12.22
N LEU A 10 3.76 0.41 -12.17
CA LEU A 10 3.04 1.36 -11.31
C LEU A 10 1.58 1.52 -11.75
N LEU A 11 1.29 1.51 -13.05
CA LEU A 11 -0.07 1.56 -13.58
C LEU A 11 -0.89 0.32 -13.15
N PHE A 12 -0.32 -0.87 -13.25
CA PHE A 12 -0.98 -2.09 -12.76
C PHE A 12 -1.17 -2.07 -11.23
N ALA A 13 -0.18 -1.56 -10.47
CA ALA A 13 -0.34 -1.39 -9.03
C ALA A 13 -1.50 -0.46 -8.70
N ALA A 14 -1.60 0.70 -9.38
CA ALA A 14 -2.69 1.65 -9.20
C ALA A 14 -4.06 1.05 -9.57
N PHE A 15 -4.13 0.26 -10.63
CA PHE A 15 -5.36 -0.46 -11.03
C PHE A 15 -5.83 -1.42 -9.94
N PHE A 16 -4.94 -2.27 -9.42
CA PHE A 16 -5.30 -3.20 -8.34
C PHE A 16 -5.67 -2.47 -7.05
N TRP A 17 -5.02 -1.37 -6.71
CA TRP A 17 -5.40 -0.57 -5.55
C TRP A 17 -6.78 0.07 -5.74
N GLY A 18 -7.06 0.62 -6.94
CA GLY A 18 -8.37 1.19 -7.25
C GLY A 18 -9.51 0.19 -7.03
N THR A 19 -9.37 -1.02 -7.55
CA THR A 19 -10.36 -2.10 -7.35
C THR A 19 -10.42 -2.60 -5.90
N THR A 20 -9.30 -2.52 -5.16
CA THR A 20 -9.26 -2.93 -3.76
C THR A 20 -10.08 -2.00 -2.85
N PHE A 21 -10.26 -0.73 -3.19
CA PHE A 21 -11.13 0.17 -2.40
C PHE A 21 -12.57 -0.35 -2.30
N VAL A 22 -13.09 -0.98 -3.35
CA VAL A 22 -14.41 -1.62 -3.32
C VAL A 22 -14.42 -2.78 -2.32
N ALA A 23 -13.41 -3.65 -2.36
CA ALA A 23 -13.28 -4.74 -1.40
C ALA A 23 -13.12 -4.23 0.05
N GLN A 24 -12.39 -3.14 0.26
CA GLN A 24 -12.22 -2.50 1.56
C GLN A 24 -13.54 -1.95 2.12
N THR A 25 -14.36 -1.30 1.28
CA THR A 25 -15.68 -0.81 1.67
C THR A 25 -16.60 -1.98 2.03
N THR A 26 -16.66 -3.03 1.21
CA THR A 26 -17.45 -4.24 1.52
C THR A 26 -17.01 -4.90 2.83
N ALA A 27 -15.70 -4.92 3.11
CA ALA A 27 -15.18 -5.50 4.35
C ALA A 27 -15.51 -4.63 5.57
N SER A 28 -15.54 -3.29 5.45
CA SER A 28 -15.83 -2.39 6.56
C SER A 28 -17.23 -2.55 7.14
N ASP A 29 -18.15 -3.10 6.34
CA ASP A 29 -19.53 -3.40 6.78
C ASP A 29 -19.62 -4.72 7.57
N GLN A 30 -18.57 -5.54 7.56
CA GLN A 30 -18.57 -6.91 8.08
C GLN A 30 -17.61 -7.11 9.24
N ILE A 31 -16.42 -6.51 9.17
CA ILE A 31 -15.33 -6.69 10.15
C ILE A 31 -14.61 -5.39 10.46
N GLY A 32 -13.98 -5.35 11.63
CA GLY A 32 -13.21 -4.20 12.07
C GLY A 32 -11.95 -3.94 11.23
N THR A 33 -11.44 -2.74 11.34
CA THR A 33 -10.27 -2.23 10.60
C THR A 33 -9.01 -3.09 10.79
N PHE A 34 -8.69 -3.41 12.05
CA PHE A 34 -7.49 -4.18 12.37
C PHE A 34 -7.64 -5.64 11.97
N THR A 35 -8.85 -6.19 12.11
CA THR A 35 -9.19 -7.56 11.65
C THR A 35 -8.97 -7.68 10.15
N PHE A 36 -9.50 -6.74 9.37
CA PHE A 36 -9.33 -6.75 7.92
C PHE A 36 -7.87 -6.59 7.52
N ASN A 37 -7.18 -5.58 8.06
CA ASN A 37 -5.79 -5.30 7.70
C ASN A 37 -4.82 -6.40 8.17
N GLY A 38 -5.04 -6.98 9.34
CA GLY A 38 -4.30 -8.13 9.84
C GLY A 38 -4.46 -9.34 8.92
N SER A 39 -5.70 -9.73 8.66
CA SER A 39 -6.03 -10.91 7.84
C SER A 39 -5.50 -10.79 6.40
N ARG A 40 -5.78 -9.68 5.71
CA ARG A 40 -5.28 -9.49 4.33
C ARG A 40 -3.76 -9.43 4.25
N SER A 41 -3.10 -8.89 5.28
CA SER A 41 -1.64 -8.82 5.32
C SER A 41 -1.00 -10.18 5.49
N ILE A 42 -1.57 -11.04 6.34
CA ILE A 42 -1.10 -12.43 6.48
C ILE A 42 -1.32 -13.22 5.19
N VAL A 43 -2.47 -13.07 4.53
CA VAL A 43 -2.72 -13.68 3.22
C VAL A 43 -1.69 -13.21 2.19
N GLY A 44 -1.42 -11.89 2.11
CA GLY A 44 -0.42 -11.32 1.22
C GLY A 44 0.99 -11.82 1.52
N ALA A 45 1.37 -11.88 2.79
CA ALA A 45 2.67 -12.39 3.23
C ALA A 45 2.84 -13.88 2.89
N ALA A 46 1.80 -14.70 3.10
CA ALA A 46 1.81 -16.12 2.75
C ALA A 46 1.97 -16.31 1.22
N PHE A 47 1.22 -15.56 0.41
CA PHE A 47 1.37 -15.56 -1.05
C PHE A 47 2.79 -15.19 -1.48
N LEU A 48 3.38 -14.14 -0.90
CA LEU A 48 4.74 -13.70 -1.20
C LEU A 48 5.80 -14.69 -0.73
N ALA A 49 5.60 -15.33 0.42
CA ALA A 49 6.49 -16.38 0.91
C ALA A 49 6.55 -17.57 -0.06
N LEU A 50 5.39 -18.03 -0.57
CA LEU A 50 5.32 -19.05 -1.59
C LEU A 50 6.04 -18.63 -2.88
N LEU A 51 5.89 -17.37 -3.30
CA LEU A 51 6.58 -16.82 -4.46
C LEU A 51 8.10 -16.78 -4.25
N ILE A 52 8.58 -16.42 -3.05
CA ILE A 52 10.01 -16.44 -2.69
C ILE A 52 10.56 -17.87 -2.75
N LEU A 53 9.84 -18.84 -2.20
CA LEU A 53 10.25 -20.25 -2.23
C LEU A 53 10.38 -20.78 -3.66
N ALA A 54 9.37 -20.50 -4.50
CA ALA A 54 9.38 -20.89 -5.93
C ALA A 54 10.57 -20.24 -6.69
N ARG A 55 10.80 -18.92 -6.51
CA ARG A 55 11.92 -18.20 -7.13
C ARG A 55 13.28 -18.72 -6.67
N THR A 56 13.42 -19.03 -5.38
CA THR A 56 14.68 -19.55 -4.82
C THR A 56 14.97 -20.95 -5.37
N GLY A 57 13.97 -21.79 -5.51
CA GLY A 57 14.10 -23.11 -6.16
C GLY A 57 14.59 -22.97 -7.61
N MET A 58 13.96 -22.11 -8.42
CA MET A 58 14.36 -21.87 -9.81
C MET A 58 15.77 -21.30 -9.93
N LYS A 59 16.15 -20.32 -9.06
CA LYS A 59 17.50 -19.76 -9.05
C LYS A 59 18.58 -20.80 -8.71
N LYS A 60 18.32 -21.65 -7.70
CA LYS A 60 19.24 -22.74 -7.34
C LYS A 60 19.40 -23.76 -8.46
N GLN A 61 18.32 -24.10 -9.15
CA GLN A 61 18.36 -25.03 -10.28
C GLN A 61 19.15 -24.43 -11.45
N LYS A 62 18.91 -23.15 -11.78
CA LYS A 62 19.66 -22.44 -12.82
C LYS A 62 21.15 -22.34 -12.50
N ALA A 63 21.52 -21.99 -11.24
CA ALA A 63 22.91 -21.92 -10.80
C ALA A 63 23.62 -23.26 -10.88
N LYS A 64 22.93 -24.37 -10.60
CA LYS A 64 23.47 -25.74 -10.79
C LYS A 64 23.78 -26.07 -12.26
N VAL A 65 22.99 -25.51 -13.18
CA VAL A 65 23.15 -25.75 -14.65
C VAL A 65 24.18 -24.81 -15.26
N SER A 66 24.21 -23.51 -14.83
CA SER A 66 25.10 -22.50 -15.42
C SER A 66 26.45 -22.36 -14.73
N GLY A 67 26.62 -22.91 -13.52
CA GLY A 67 27.86 -22.77 -12.72
C GLY A 67 28.09 -21.36 -12.15
N GLU A 68 27.15 -20.41 -12.36
CA GLU A 68 27.30 -19.03 -11.88
C GLU A 68 26.92 -18.93 -10.41
N PRO A 69 27.69 -18.18 -9.58
CA PRO A 69 27.37 -17.97 -8.17
C PRO A 69 26.10 -17.12 -8.03
N VAL A 70 25.24 -17.49 -7.06
CA VAL A 70 24.08 -16.68 -6.70
C VAL A 70 24.57 -15.42 -5.96
N GLU A 71 24.23 -14.23 -6.48
CA GLU A 71 24.57 -12.95 -5.90
C GLU A 71 24.06 -12.86 -4.44
N LYS A 72 24.97 -12.51 -3.52
CA LYS A 72 24.65 -12.41 -2.08
C LYS A 72 24.05 -11.03 -1.79
N GLU A 73 22.75 -11.01 -1.56
CA GLU A 73 22.03 -9.84 -1.07
C GLU A 73 22.24 -9.66 0.45
N SER A 74 22.29 -8.40 0.91
CA SER A 74 22.36 -8.10 2.35
C SER A 74 21.03 -8.40 3.04
N ILE A 75 20.94 -9.57 3.66
CA ILE A 75 19.75 -10.01 4.40
C ILE A 75 19.38 -9.01 5.51
N LYS A 76 20.37 -8.50 6.24
CA LYS A 76 20.17 -7.53 7.33
C LYS A 76 19.48 -6.25 6.83
N ARG A 77 19.96 -5.68 5.70
CA ARG A 77 19.37 -4.47 5.11
C ARG A 77 17.94 -4.70 4.61
N THR A 78 17.69 -5.85 3.98
CA THR A 78 16.33 -6.23 3.52
C THR A 78 15.36 -6.40 4.69
N VAL A 79 15.81 -7.03 5.79
CA VAL A 79 14.97 -7.21 7.00
C VAL A 79 14.66 -5.86 7.66
N ILE A 80 15.66 -5.01 7.87
CA ILE A 80 15.46 -3.67 8.45
C ILE A 80 14.51 -2.85 7.56
N GLY A 81 14.75 -2.82 6.24
CA GLY A 81 13.90 -2.11 5.28
C GLY A 81 12.46 -2.61 5.31
N GLY A 82 12.25 -3.93 5.30
CA GLY A 82 10.92 -4.51 5.37
C GLY A 82 10.19 -4.18 6.67
N ILE A 83 10.88 -4.20 7.83
CA ILE A 83 10.28 -3.84 9.12
C ILE A 83 9.90 -2.36 9.14
N LEU A 84 10.80 -1.46 8.72
CA LEU A 84 10.52 -0.02 8.69
C LEU A 84 9.35 0.30 7.74
N CYS A 85 9.38 -0.26 6.52
CA CYS A 85 8.25 -0.14 5.58
C CYS A 85 6.96 -0.67 6.20
N GLY A 86 6.99 -1.81 6.89
CA GLY A 86 5.84 -2.43 7.53
C GLY A 86 5.26 -1.61 8.68
N CYS A 87 6.10 -0.97 9.52
CA CYS A 87 5.65 -0.09 10.57
C CYS A 87 4.93 1.15 10.02
N VAL A 88 5.50 1.81 9.00
CA VAL A 88 4.84 2.97 8.36
C VAL A 88 3.56 2.55 7.65
N LEU A 89 3.59 1.39 6.98
CA LEU A 89 2.43 0.83 6.30
C LEU A 89 1.29 0.50 7.26
N PHE A 90 1.60 0.04 8.48
CA PHE A 90 0.61 -0.22 9.52
C PHE A 90 -0.23 1.03 9.81
N PHE A 91 0.40 2.17 10.04
CA PHE A 91 -0.33 3.42 10.26
C PHE A 91 -1.13 3.83 9.01
N ALA A 92 -0.51 3.78 7.84
CA ALA A 92 -1.15 4.16 6.59
C ALA A 92 -2.42 3.33 6.31
N THR A 93 -2.32 2.00 6.37
CA THR A 93 -3.43 1.12 6.01
C THR A 93 -4.55 1.12 7.05
N ASN A 94 -4.22 1.27 8.34
CA ASN A 94 -5.24 1.33 9.39
C ASN A 94 -5.96 2.68 9.40
N LEU A 95 -5.27 3.80 9.20
CA LEU A 95 -5.92 5.09 8.98
C LEU A 95 -6.82 5.08 7.75
N GLN A 96 -6.39 4.47 6.65
CA GLN A 96 -7.18 4.34 5.44
C GLN A 96 -8.46 3.55 5.67
N GLN A 97 -8.36 2.37 6.27
CA GLN A 97 -9.52 1.50 6.52
C GLN A 97 -10.47 2.12 7.55
N SER A 98 -9.95 2.73 8.61
CA SER A 98 -10.77 3.48 9.58
C SER A 98 -11.46 4.68 8.92
N GLY A 99 -10.80 5.34 7.97
CA GLY A 99 -11.39 6.42 7.18
C GLY A 99 -12.56 5.93 6.33
N ILE A 100 -12.42 4.76 5.68
CA ILE A 100 -13.51 4.14 4.90
C ILE A 100 -14.70 3.81 5.79
N ALA A 101 -14.45 3.21 6.95
CA ALA A 101 -15.49 2.82 7.91
C ALA A 101 -16.18 4.01 8.61
N ALA A 102 -15.54 5.18 8.62
CA ALA A 102 -16.07 6.37 9.28
C ALA A 102 -17.05 7.20 8.42
N TYR A 103 -17.28 6.84 7.15
CA TYR A 103 -18.26 7.54 6.33
C TYR A 103 -19.68 7.09 6.66
N PRO A 104 -20.64 8.03 6.67
CA PRO A 104 -22.06 7.70 6.80
C PRO A 104 -22.57 6.83 5.64
N GLU A 105 -23.66 6.10 5.90
CA GLU A 105 -24.36 5.38 4.84
C GLU A 105 -24.79 6.30 3.68
N GLY A 106 -24.69 5.79 2.46
CA GLY A 106 -25.02 6.55 1.24
C GLY A 106 -23.89 7.43 0.70
N VAL A 107 -22.77 7.61 1.42
CA VAL A 107 -21.59 8.28 0.90
C VAL A 107 -20.75 7.31 0.08
N ALA A 108 -20.27 7.74 -1.10
CA ALA A 108 -19.38 6.95 -1.96
C ALA A 108 -17.96 6.83 -1.35
N SER A 109 -17.86 6.11 -0.24
CA SER A 109 -16.67 6.00 0.61
C SER A 109 -15.44 5.50 -0.15
N SER A 110 -15.58 4.48 -1.02
CA SER A 110 -14.48 3.92 -1.82
C SER A 110 -13.84 4.94 -2.77
N GLY A 111 -14.68 5.67 -3.52
CA GLY A 111 -14.19 6.69 -4.45
C GLY A 111 -13.52 7.86 -3.72
N ARG A 112 -14.15 8.32 -2.63
CA ARG A 112 -13.67 9.44 -1.82
C ARG A 112 -12.36 9.10 -1.12
N SER A 113 -12.28 7.96 -0.45
CA SER A 113 -11.05 7.48 0.19
C SER A 113 -9.93 7.20 -0.81
N GLY A 114 -10.26 6.63 -1.97
CA GLY A 114 -9.29 6.39 -3.03
C GLY A 114 -8.67 7.69 -3.54
N PHE A 115 -9.47 8.71 -3.77
CA PHE A 115 -8.99 10.02 -4.23
C PHE A 115 -8.15 10.72 -3.15
N LEU A 116 -8.64 10.77 -1.90
CA LEU A 116 -7.90 11.41 -0.79
C LEU A 116 -6.58 10.70 -0.51
N THR A 117 -6.57 9.37 -0.52
CA THR A 117 -5.33 8.61 -0.42
C THR A 117 -4.36 8.96 -1.55
N ALA A 118 -4.84 9.04 -2.80
CA ALA A 118 -4.00 9.32 -3.97
C ALA A 118 -3.29 10.70 -3.90
N THR A 119 -3.71 11.59 -3.01
CA THR A 119 -3.00 12.87 -2.76
C THR A 119 -1.57 12.65 -2.25
N TYR A 120 -1.22 11.46 -1.75
CA TYR A 120 0.16 11.13 -1.41
C TYR A 120 1.13 11.32 -2.58
N VAL A 121 0.68 11.14 -3.82
CA VAL A 121 1.52 11.34 -5.02
C VAL A 121 2.02 12.78 -5.08
N VAL A 122 1.13 13.74 -4.79
CA VAL A 122 1.49 15.16 -4.72
C VAL A 122 2.38 15.46 -3.52
N MET A 123 2.05 14.86 -2.36
CA MET A 123 2.84 15.04 -1.13
C MET A 123 4.27 14.50 -1.29
N VAL A 124 4.45 13.33 -1.94
CA VAL A 124 5.78 12.76 -2.25
C VAL A 124 6.59 13.74 -3.10
N ALA A 125 5.98 14.32 -4.13
CA ALA A 125 6.66 15.28 -4.98
C ALA A 125 7.07 16.55 -4.19
N ILE A 126 6.18 17.11 -3.37
CA ILE A 126 6.47 18.27 -2.53
C ILE A 126 7.62 17.97 -1.55
N VAL A 127 7.54 16.86 -0.82
CA VAL A 127 8.59 16.46 0.14
C VAL A 127 9.92 16.21 -0.57
N SER A 128 9.91 15.56 -1.73
CA SER A 128 11.12 15.36 -2.55
C SER A 128 11.75 16.69 -2.98
N GLY A 129 10.92 17.68 -3.34
CA GLY A 129 11.37 19.03 -3.65
C GLY A 129 12.00 19.74 -2.45
N LEU A 130 11.38 19.62 -1.26
CA LEU A 130 11.93 20.17 0.00
C LEU A 130 13.25 19.49 0.39
N LEU A 131 13.45 18.23 0.04
CA LEU A 131 14.70 17.49 0.20
C LEU A 131 15.77 17.80 -0.87
N GLY A 132 15.50 18.79 -1.73
CA GLY A 132 16.46 19.30 -2.73
C GLY A 132 16.41 18.61 -4.10
N LYS A 133 15.46 17.71 -4.36
CA LYS A 133 15.25 17.16 -5.71
C LYS A 133 14.62 18.24 -6.62
N LYS A 134 15.12 18.34 -7.86
CA LYS A 134 14.56 19.26 -8.87
C LYS A 134 13.24 18.68 -9.40
N LEU A 135 12.14 19.34 -9.09
CA LEU A 135 10.82 18.98 -9.59
C LEU A 135 10.60 19.46 -11.03
N HIS A 136 9.98 18.62 -11.85
CA HIS A 136 9.55 19.03 -13.18
C HIS A 136 8.35 19.98 -13.08
N LYS A 137 8.27 20.99 -13.99
CA LYS A 137 7.19 22.00 -13.96
C LYS A 137 5.77 21.42 -13.96
N ILE A 138 5.58 20.25 -14.56
CA ILE A 138 4.29 19.55 -14.60
C ILE A 138 3.79 19.15 -13.20
N VAL A 139 4.70 18.98 -12.22
CA VAL A 139 4.32 18.64 -10.83
C VAL A 139 3.50 19.76 -10.21
N TYR A 140 3.86 21.03 -10.46
CA TYR A 140 3.10 22.17 -9.96
C TYR A 140 1.67 22.20 -10.55
N VAL A 141 1.52 21.88 -11.83
CA VAL A 141 0.20 21.76 -12.49
C VAL A 141 -0.58 20.59 -11.83
N ALA A 142 0.05 19.46 -11.61
CA ALA A 142 -0.57 18.30 -10.96
C ALA A 142 -1.06 18.63 -9.54
N VAL A 143 -0.30 19.43 -8.77
CA VAL A 143 -0.72 19.90 -7.43
C VAL A 143 -2.02 20.72 -7.53
N PHE A 144 -2.10 21.70 -8.43
CA PHE A 144 -3.30 22.52 -8.59
C PHE A 144 -4.51 21.70 -9.04
N VAL A 145 -4.33 20.77 -9.98
CA VAL A 145 -5.40 19.87 -10.45
C VAL A 145 -5.87 18.96 -9.30
N CYS A 146 -4.94 18.44 -8.50
CA CYS A 146 -5.28 17.61 -7.33
C CYS A 146 -6.06 18.40 -6.27
N LEU A 147 -5.63 19.62 -5.94
CA LEU A 147 -6.33 20.49 -4.99
C LEU A 147 -7.74 20.86 -5.51
N GLY A 148 -7.87 21.14 -6.79
CA GLY A 148 -9.17 21.39 -7.43
C GLY A 148 -10.10 20.18 -7.36
N GLY A 149 -9.59 19.00 -7.66
CA GLY A 149 -10.34 17.74 -7.54
C GLY A 149 -10.75 17.44 -6.09
N MET A 150 -9.88 17.70 -5.11
CA MET A 150 -10.19 17.55 -3.69
C MET A 150 -11.30 18.51 -3.24
N TYR A 151 -11.23 19.77 -3.68
CA TYR A 151 -12.29 20.75 -3.44
C TYR A 151 -13.64 20.28 -4.02
N MET A 152 -13.66 19.87 -5.28
CA MET A 152 -14.87 19.38 -5.94
C MET A 152 -15.45 18.16 -5.25
N LEU A 153 -14.60 17.24 -4.75
CA LEU A 153 -15.05 16.00 -4.11
C LEU A 153 -15.56 16.22 -2.68
N CYS A 154 -14.87 17.06 -1.91
CA CYS A 154 -15.12 17.20 -0.48
C CYS A 154 -15.96 18.43 -0.12
N MET A 155 -15.89 19.51 -0.87
CA MET A 155 -16.42 20.82 -0.47
C MET A 155 -17.44 21.42 -1.46
N SER A 156 -17.71 20.81 -2.62
CA SER A 156 -18.65 21.39 -3.61
C SER A 156 -20.08 21.53 -3.10
N GLY A 157 -20.47 20.75 -2.07
CA GLY A 157 -21.75 20.85 -1.39
C GLY A 157 -21.72 21.69 -0.10
N GLY A 158 -20.61 22.39 0.20
CA GLY A 158 -20.43 23.18 1.42
C GLY A 158 -19.62 22.43 2.48
N ILE A 159 -19.39 23.10 3.63
CA ILE A 159 -18.61 22.57 4.76
C ILE A 159 -19.28 21.34 5.40
N ASP A 160 -20.60 21.24 5.31
CA ASP A 160 -21.37 20.11 5.84
C ASP A 160 -21.06 18.77 5.12
N ASN A 161 -20.38 18.83 3.98
CA ASN A 161 -19.89 17.65 3.26
C ASN A 161 -18.49 17.17 3.70
N LEU A 162 -17.91 17.74 4.76
CA LEU A 162 -16.66 17.26 5.33
C LEU A 162 -16.95 16.18 6.37
N TYR A 163 -16.32 15.05 6.23
CA TYR A 163 -16.48 13.90 7.12
C TYR A 163 -15.18 13.60 7.88
N PHE A 164 -15.32 12.97 9.03
CA PHE A 164 -14.16 12.50 9.79
C PHE A 164 -13.30 11.52 8.96
N GLY A 165 -13.93 10.72 8.08
CA GLY A 165 -13.24 9.87 7.12
C GLY A 165 -12.30 10.60 6.18
N ASP A 166 -12.58 11.87 5.82
CA ASP A 166 -11.70 12.68 4.98
C ASP A 166 -10.40 13.04 5.70
N LEU A 167 -10.51 13.42 6.99
CA LEU A 167 -9.33 13.68 7.82
C LEU A 167 -8.43 12.45 7.94
N LEU A 168 -9.01 11.28 8.19
CA LEU A 168 -8.27 10.03 8.26
C LEU A 168 -7.64 9.67 6.91
N GLY A 169 -8.33 9.93 5.79
CA GLY A 169 -7.82 9.76 4.44
C GLY A 169 -6.60 10.66 4.14
N LEU A 170 -6.62 11.91 4.58
CA LEU A 170 -5.47 12.82 4.44
C LEU A 170 -4.29 12.42 5.33
N LEU A 171 -4.54 12.02 6.59
CA LEU A 171 -3.50 11.50 7.48
C LEU A 171 -2.88 10.21 6.93
N CYS A 172 -3.70 9.35 6.35
CA CYS A 172 -3.26 8.16 5.62
C CYS A 172 -2.32 8.54 4.46
N ALA A 173 -2.65 9.58 3.67
CA ALA A 173 -1.82 10.04 2.56
C ALA A 173 -0.44 10.54 3.04
N VAL A 174 -0.37 11.20 4.20
CA VAL A 174 0.91 11.58 4.84
C VAL A 174 1.73 10.33 5.18
N CYS A 175 1.10 9.32 5.79
CA CYS A 175 1.78 8.07 6.11
C CYS A 175 2.24 7.32 4.85
N PHE A 176 1.42 7.27 3.79
CA PHE A 176 1.85 6.68 2.52
C PHE A 176 3.00 7.44 1.87
N THR A 177 3.04 8.77 2.00
CA THR A 177 4.20 9.56 1.58
C THR A 177 5.48 9.08 2.27
N GLY A 178 5.44 8.93 3.59
CA GLY A 178 6.55 8.36 4.36
C GLY A 178 6.91 6.94 3.91
N HIS A 179 5.91 6.09 3.64
CA HIS A 179 6.12 4.73 3.15
C HIS A 179 6.84 4.72 1.80
N ILE A 180 6.39 5.51 0.82
CA ILE A 180 7.00 5.61 -0.51
C ILE A 180 8.47 6.05 -0.42
N LEU A 181 8.78 7.05 0.41
CA LEU A 181 10.15 7.53 0.63
C LEU A 181 11.01 6.48 1.35
N THR A 182 10.43 5.73 2.29
CA THR A 182 11.13 4.63 2.96
C THR A 182 11.45 3.52 1.97
N VAL A 183 10.51 3.13 1.10
CA VAL A 183 10.75 2.16 0.02
C VAL A 183 11.85 2.64 -0.93
N ASP A 184 11.87 3.93 -1.29
CA ASP A 184 12.90 4.51 -2.14
C ASP A 184 14.30 4.40 -1.51
N HIS A 185 14.41 4.60 -0.20
CA HIS A 185 15.66 4.43 0.55
C HIS A 185 16.22 2.99 0.51
N PHE A 186 15.34 1.99 0.40
CA PHE A 186 15.69 0.56 0.33
C PHE A 186 15.48 -0.05 -1.07
N ASN A 187 15.53 0.77 -2.12
CA ASN A 187 15.28 0.35 -3.50
C ASN A 187 16.31 -0.64 -4.07
N ASP A 188 17.48 -0.74 -3.43
CA ASP A 188 18.54 -1.70 -3.74
C ASP A 188 18.20 -3.15 -3.32
N CYS A 189 17.27 -3.34 -2.38
CA CYS A 189 16.88 -4.65 -1.88
C CYS A 189 15.89 -5.38 -2.81
N ASP A 190 15.71 -6.71 -2.62
CA ASP A 190 14.72 -7.50 -3.39
C ASP A 190 13.29 -7.08 -3.04
N SER A 191 12.55 -6.62 -4.05
CA SER A 191 11.20 -6.07 -3.90
C SER A 191 10.21 -7.08 -3.30
N VAL A 192 10.33 -8.38 -3.64
CA VAL A 192 9.43 -9.42 -3.13
C VAL A 192 9.69 -9.71 -1.67
N LYS A 193 10.98 -9.71 -1.27
CA LYS A 193 11.37 -9.94 0.12
C LYS A 193 10.96 -8.76 1.01
N ILE A 194 11.20 -7.50 0.56
CA ILE A 194 10.72 -6.32 1.28
C ILE A 194 9.20 -6.37 1.43
N SER A 195 8.44 -6.64 0.34
CA SER A 195 6.99 -6.78 0.39
C SER A 195 6.55 -7.85 1.38
N CYS A 196 7.19 -9.01 1.39
CA CYS A 196 6.85 -10.09 2.32
C CYS A 196 7.04 -9.65 3.78
N ILE A 197 8.21 -9.08 4.11
CA ILE A 197 8.53 -8.67 5.48
C ILE A 197 7.64 -7.51 5.94
N GLN A 198 7.37 -6.51 5.08
CA GLN A 198 6.48 -5.41 5.44
C GLN A 198 5.06 -5.89 5.74
N PHE A 199 4.53 -6.90 5.01
CA PHE A 199 3.21 -7.44 5.27
C PHE A 199 3.18 -8.36 6.49
N ILE A 200 4.26 -9.08 6.80
CA ILE A 200 4.39 -9.78 8.09
C ILE A 200 4.33 -8.75 9.23
N THR A 201 5.12 -7.67 9.14
CA THR A 201 5.17 -6.63 10.18
C THR A 201 3.82 -5.94 10.34
N ASN A 202 3.21 -5.47 9.25
CA ASN A 202 1.89 -4.84 9.27
C ASN A 202 0.82 -5.81 9.80
N GLY A 203 0.84 -7.07 9.37
CA GLY A 203 -0.08 -8.10 9.82
C GLY A 203 0.02 -8.37 11.31
N VAL A 204 1.24 -8.55 11.83
CA VAL A 204 1.47 -8.79 13.26
C VAL A 204 0.98 -7.60 14.10
N LEU A 205 1.34 -6.37 13.73
CA LEU A 205 0.90 -5.17 14.45
C LEU A 205 -0.62 -5.02 14.40
N SER A 206 -1.26 -5.26 13.25
CA SER A 206 -2.71 -5.18 13.12
C SER A 206 -3.42 -6.28 13.92
N LEU A 207 -2.89 -7.51 13.94
CA LEU A 207 -3.46 -8.60 14.75
C LEU A 207 -3.33 -8.36 16.25
N ILE A 208 -2.25 -7.72 16.71
CA ILE A 208 -2.11 -7.28 18.11
C ILE A 208 -3.20 -6.25 18.44
N CYS A 209 -3.40 -5.23 17.59
CA CYS A 209 -4.46 -4.24 17.77
C CYS A 209 -5.86 -4.88 17.69
N MET A 210 -6.08 -5.82 16.77
CA MET A 210 -7.32 -6.59 16.68
C MET A 210 -7.64 -7.30 18.01
N ALA A 211 -6.67 -7.98 18.59
CA ALA A 211 -6.86 -8.70 19.86
C ALA A 211 -7.20 -7.78 21.04
N ILE A 212 -6.75 -6.51 20.99
CA ILE A 212 -6.99 -5.51 22.05
C ILE A 212 -8.34 -4.79 21.84
N PHE A 213 -8.70 -4.46 20.60
CA PHE A 213 -9.76 -3.50 20.32
C PHE A 213 -10.99 -4.09 19.61
N GLU A 214 -10.92 -5.23 18.91
CA GLU A 214 -12.00 -5.65 18.00
C GLU A 214 -12.65 -7.02 18.32
N GLN A 215 -11.96 -8.02 18.79
CA GLN A 215 -12.49 -9.36 19.13
C GLN A 215 -13.51 -9.93 18.13
N PRO A 216 -13.17 -10.11 16.83
CA PRO A 216 -14.10 -10.55 15.80
C PRO A 216 -14.59 -11.99 16.04
N ALA A 217 -15.83 -12.29 15.67
CA ALA A 217 -16.32 -13.66 15.61
C ALA A 217 -15.81 -14.38 14.36
N TRP A 218 -15.72 -15.71 14.40
CA TRP A 218 -15.33 -16.51 13.24
C TRP A 218 -16.33 -16.39 12.06
N SER A 219 -17.62 -16.17 12.37
CA SER A 219 -18.68 -15.89 11.39
C SER A 219 -18.37 -14.65 10.55
N ASP A 220 -17.85 -13.59 11.18
CA ASP A 220 -17.57 -12.31 10.55
C ASP A 220 -16.38 -12.43 9.59
N LEU A 221 -15.32 -13.14 10.03
CA LEU A 221 -14.19 -13.49 9.16
C LEU A 221 -14.61 -14.36 7.97
N ALA A 222 -15.52 -15.32 8.21
CA ALA A 222 -16.07 -16.16 7.15
C ALA A 222 -16.95 -15.36 6.17
N ALA A 223 -17.70 -14.35 6.63
CA ALA A 223 -18.46 -13.48 5.75
C ALA A 223 -17.53 -12.62 4.86
N ALA A 224 -16.43 -12.10 5.42
CA ALA A 224 -15.48 -11.23 4.75
C ALA A 224 -14.36 -11.98 3.96
N TRP A 225 -14.49 -13.31 3.77
CA TRP A 225 -13.43 -14.12 3.13
C TRP A 225 -12.97 -13.61 1.77
N PHE A 226 -13.92 -13.21 0.91
CA PHE A 226 -13.60 -12.77 -0.45
C PHE A 226 -12.84 -11.43 -0.47
N PRO A 227 -13.31 -10.34 0.20
CA PRO A 227 -12.54 -9.10 0.29
C PRO A 227 -11.16 -9.30 0.95
N ILE A 228 -11.03 -10.18 1.95
CA ILE A 228 -9.74 -10.50 2.58
C ILE A 228 -8.79 -11.15 1.57
N LEU A 229 -9.22 -12.19 0.85
CA LEU A 229 -8.40 -12.87 -0.15
C LEU A 229 -8.05 -11.96 -1.32
N TYR A 230 -9.03 -11.22 -1.83
CA TYR A 230 -8.81 -10.27 -2.92
C TYR A 230 -7.76 -9.21 -2.55
N ALA A 231 -7.97 -8.52 -1.43
CA ALA A 231 -7.02 -7.50 -0.97
C ALA A 231 -5.66 -8.09 -0.57
N GLY A 232 -5.62 -9.29 0.01
CA GLY A 232 -4.39 -9.99 0.37
C GLY A 232 -3.54 -10.35 -0.84
N ILE A 233 -4.14 -10.94 -1.87
CA ILE A 233 -3.39 -11.39 -3.05
C ILE A 233 -3.09 -10.22 -4.00
N PHE A 234 -4.13 -9.48 -4.43
CA PHE A 234 -3.96 -8.48 -5.48
C PHE A 234 -3.38 -7.17 -4.95
N SER A 235 -3.83 -6.67 -3.81
CA SER A 235 -3.27 -5.45 -3.22
C SER A 235 -1.95 -5.73 -2.50
N SER A 236 -1.98 -6.53 -1.42
CA SER A 236 -0.80 -6.77 -0.58
C SER A 236 0.27 -7.59 -1.30
N GLY A 237 -0.10 -8.65 -2.01
CA GLY A 237 0.85 -9.52 -2.71
C GLY A 237 1.38 -8.89 -3.99
N ILE A 238 0.51 -8.55 -4.93
CA ILE A 238 0.89 -8.15 -6.29
C ILE A 238 1.18 -6.66 -6.38
N ALA A 239 0.21 -5.79 -6.01
CA ALA A 239 0.32 -4.36 -6.27
C ALA A 239 1.50 -3.71 -5.54
N TYR A 240 1.68 -3.96 -4.24
CA TYR A 240 2.83 -3.42 -3.50
C TYR A 240 4.17 -3.96 -4.01
N THR A 241 4.23 -5.23 -4.43
CA THR A 241 5.44 -5.78 -5.05
C THR A 241 5.74 -5.10 -6.39
N LEU A 242 4.72 -4.85 -7.21
CA LEU A 242 4.86 -4.10 -8.46
C LEU A 242 5.28 -2.63 -8.20
N GLN A 243 4.73 -2.00 -7.18
CA GLN A 243 5.11 -0.65 -6.77
C GLN A 243 6.57 -0.57 -6.35
N ILE A 244 7.04 -1.42 -5.43
CA ILE A 244 8.44 -1.46 -4.99
C ILE A 244 9.37 -1.79 -6.16
N ALA A 245 8.99 -2.72 -7.05
CA ALA A 245 9.76 -3.05 -8.24
C ALA A 245 9.75 -1.91 -9.27
N GLY A 246 8.64 -1.22 -9.43
CA GLY A 246 8.47 -0.09 -10.35
C GLY A 246 9.31 1.13 -9.95
N GLN A 247 9.36 1.43 -8.65
CA GLN A 247 10.17 2.53 -8.10
C GLN A 247 11.68 2.39 -8.36
N LYS A 248 12.18 1.18 -8.61
CA LYS A 248 13.59 0.97 -9.05
C LYS A 248 13.89 1.57 -10.44
N TYR A 249 12.86 1.82 -11.24
CA TYR A 249 13.00 2.29 -12.62
C TYR A 249 12.42 3.69 -12.83
N ALA A 250 11.62 4.19 -11.90
CA ALA A 250 10.99 5.50 -11.93
C ALA A 250 11.24 6.21 -10.61
N ASP A 251 11.71 7.46 -10.67
CA ASP A 251 11.82 8.30 -9.48
C ASP A 251 10.42 8.52 -8.89
N PRO A 252 10.23 8.43 -7.56
CA PRO A 252 8.94 8.65 -6.92
C PRO A 252 8.42 10.10 -7.02
N ALA A 253 9.27 11.06 -7.47
CA ALA A 253 8.92 12.47 -7.64
C ALA A 253 8.92 12.91 -9.10
#